data_8ee6eec868ff3ad670c25449225b42ac
#
_entry.id   8ee6eec868ff3ad670c25449225b42ac
#
_cell.length_a   1.000
_cell.length_b   1.000
_cell.length_c   1.000
_cell.angle_alpha   90.00
_cell.angle_beta   90.00
_cell.angle_gamma   90.00
#
_symmetry.space_group_name_H-M   'P 1'
#
loop_
_entity.id
_entity.type
_entity.pdbx_description
1 polymer ?
#
loop_
_entity_poly.entity_id
_entity_poly.type
_entity_poly.pdbx_seq_one_letter_code
_entity_poly.pdbx_strand_id
1 'polypeptide(L)'
;MKNCLKYLSLIMMLIVLMTSCKSTKNFTKDLNGPNPERARFEAVVANHYKYEALQSKVKLSMGKSSLSGKLCIESGKRFCLLVNAPLLGFEVARVEATRDSVVLVDKFDKVYSVLTLGELTKMEALEGHEMEALEALMLGRIFIPGKGQATSKDYATLTWNTSASSDPAKSISTGVYKGKNYDLVYTINGQGQLMQTSLTTNDGKKAIWQYATFENIDKKNIATAENIIATNADKKELRAGMTLTNPTLGESTWRDFEPNDSYRRVTIEELGEILKKMTN
;
A
#
# COMPACT_ATOMS: atom_id res chain seq x y z
N MET A 1 -59.92 -17.93 18.29
CA MET A 1 -58.69 -18.59 18.76
C MET A 1 -58.02 -19.48 17.73
N LYS A 2 -58.74 -20.17 16.81
CA LYS A 2 -58.11 -21.07 15.79
C LYS A 2 -57.24 -20.35 14.72
N ASN A 3 -57.50 -19.08 14.42
CA ASN A 3 -56.75 -18.36 13.40
C ASN A 3 -55.41 -17.77 13.95
N CYS A 4 -55.33 -17.46 15.24
CA CYS A 4 -54.10 -16.94 15.85
C CYS A 4 -53.00 -18.01 15.89
N LEU A 5 -53.37 -19.28 16.09
CA LEU A 5 -52.43 -20.41 16.11
C LEU A 5 -51.83 -20.71 14.75
N LYS A 6 -52.57 -20.49 13.63
CA LYS A 6 -52.08 -20.64 12.26
C LYS A 6 -51.03 -19.55 11.90
N TYR A 7 -51.25 -18.31 12.32
CA TYR A 7 -50.29 -17.24 12.10
C TYR A 7 -49.01 -17.42 12.93
N LEU A 8 -49.14 -17.94 14.16
CA LEU A 8 -48.01 -18.24 15.02
C LEU A 8 -47.15 -19.37 14.44
N SER A 9 -47.77 -20.42 13.86
CA SER A 9 -47.08 -21.52 13.17
C SER A 9 -46.38 -21.02 11.88
N LEU A 10 -47.00 -20.09 11.14
CA LEU A 10 -46.41 -19.51 9.93
C LEU A 10 -45.21 -18.64 10.22
N ILE A 11 -45.29 -17.83 11.30
CA ILE A 11 -44.18 -16.99 11.77
C ILE A 11 -43.06 -17.83 12.31
N MET A 12 -43.32 -18.92 13.03
CA MET A 12 -42.28 -19.84 13.51
C MET A 12 -41.60 -20.58 12.37
N MET A 13 -42.30 -20.94 11.27
CA MET A 13 -41.72 -21.52 10.07
C MET A 13 -40.89 -20.51 9.27
N LEU A 14 -41.26 -19.23 9.26
CA LEU A 14 -40.49 -18.16 8.62
C LEU A 14 -39.17 -17.87 9.39
N ILE A 15 -39.17 -17.96 10.70
CA ILE A 15 -37.97 -17.77 11.54
C ILE A 15 -36.96 -18.91 11.33
N VAL A 16 -37.42 -20.14 11.13
CA VAL A 16 -36.54 -21.29 10.85
C VAL A 16 -35.88 -21.21 9.46
N LEU A 17 -36.52 -20.51 8.50
CA LEU A 17 -35.94 -20.27 7.17
C LEU A 17 -34.87 -19.14 7.16
N MET A 18 -34.85 -18.28 8.19
CA MET A 18 -33.86 -17.21 8.33
C MET A 18 -32.55 -17.68 8.99
N THR A 19 -32.50 -18.89 9.56
CA THR A 19 -31.29 -19.45 10.17
C THR A 19 -30.41 -20.22 9.19
N SER A 20 -30.70 -20.14 7.88
CA SER A 20 -29.72 -20.47 6.86
C SER A 20 -28.69 -19.33 6.81
N CYS A 21 -27.94 -19.15 7.88
CA CYS A 21 -26.62 -18.56 7.78
C CYS A 21 -25.87 -19.39 6.74
N LYS A 22 -25.83 -18.91 5.50
CA LYS A 22 -24.69 -19.18 4.65
C LYS A 22 -23.48 -18.72 5.49
N SER A 23 -22.91 -19.68 6.22
CA SER A 23 -21.53 -19.59 6.61
C SER A 23 -20.81 -19.18 5.33
N THR A 24 -20.52 -17.90 5.21
CA THR A 24 -19.42 -17.48 4.37
C THR A 24 -18.31 -18.39 4.85
N LYS A 25 -17.94 -19.38 4.09
CA LYS A 25 -16.68 -20.07 4.27
C LYS A 25 -15.67 -18.95 4.23
N ASN A 26 -15.40 -18.35 5.39
CA ASN A 26 -14.14 -17.71 5.60
C ASN A 26 -13.17 -18.76 5.11
N PHE A 27 -12.43 -18.42 4.09
CA PHE A 27 -11.40 -19.25 3.51
C PHE A 27 -10.27 -19.28 4.56
N THR A 28 -10.56 -19.89 5.71
CA THR A 28 -9.56 -20.32 6.66
C THR A 28 -8.96 -21.59 6.04
N LYS A 29 -8.31 -21.36 4.88
CA LYS A 29 -7.27 -22.25 4.43
C LYS A 29 -6.39 -22.42 5.64
N ASP A 30 -6.09 -23.64 6.02
CA ASP A 30 -5.21 -23.92 7.16
C ASP A 30 -3.85 -23.27 6.87
N LEU A 31 -3.68 -22.05 7.35
CA LEU A 31 -2.47 -21.25 7.15
C LEU A 31 -1.26 -21.85 7.88
N ASN A 32 -1.47 -22.92 8.64
CA ASN A 32 -0.48 -23.63 9.42
C ASN A 32 -0.43 -25.14 9.05
N GLY A 33 -1.07 -25.53 7.96
CA GLY A 33 -1.06 -26.88 7.41
C GLY A 33 0.29 -27.30 6.83
N PRO A 34 0.32 -28.36 5.98
CA PRO A 34 1.56 -28.97 5.49
C PRO A 34 2.44 -28.04 4.63
N ASN A 35 1.88 -26.96 4.07
CA ASN A 35 2.61 -25.96 3.28
C ASN A 35 2.16 -24.55 3.70
N PRO A 36 2.62 -24.11 4.87
CA PRO A 36 2.16 -22.85 5.46
C PRO A 36 2.61 -21.63 4.65
N GLU A 37 3.78 -21.67 4.00
CA GLU A 37 4.29 -20.57 3.19
C GLU A 37 3.36 -20.29 2.02
N ARG A 38 2.98 -21.35 1.30
CA ARG A 38 2.09 -21.25 0.17
C ARG A 38 0.70 -20.77 0.59
N ALA A 39 0.17 -21.31 1.68
CA ALA A 39 -1.14 -20.92 2.18
C ALA A 39 -1.18 -19.43 2.56
N ARG A 40 -0.15 -18.93 3.23
CA ARG A 40 -0.02 -17.52 3.62
C ARG A 40 0.20 -16.60 2.44
N PHE A 41 1.07 -16.99 1.50
CA PHE A 41 1.26 -16.25 0.24
C PHE A 41 -0.06 -16.12 -0.52
N GLU A 42 -0.77 -17.24 -0.71
CA GLU A 42 -2.06 -17.24 -1.39
C GLU A 42 -3.12 -16.41 -0.64
N ALA A 43 -3.06 -16.32 0.69
CA ALA A 43 -3.93 -15.46 1.49
C ALA A 43 -3.65 -13.97 1.22
N VAL A 44 -2.37 -13.57 1.16
CA VAL A 44 -2.00 -12.19 0.77
C VAL A 44 -2.49 -11.89 -0.64
N VAL A 45 -2.21 -12.77 -1.60
CA VAL A 45 -2.60 -12.57 -3.01
C VAL A 45 -4.13 -12.55 -3.18
N ALA A 46 -4.87 -13.39 -2.46
CA ALA A 46 -6.34 -13.39 -2.49
C ALA A 46 -6.94 -12.07 -1.95
N ASN A 47 -6.16 -11.34 -1.16
CA ASN A 47 -6.53 -10.02 -0.67
C ASN A 47 -6.24 -8.90 -1.70
N HIS A 48 -5.53 -9.19 -2.80
CA HIS A 48 -5.39 -8.27 -3.92
C HIS A 48 -6.77 -8.13 -4.61
N TYR A 49 -7.29 -6.93 -4.65
CA TYR A 49 -8.62 -6.66 -5.20
C TYR A 49 -8.52 -5.63 -6.33
N LYS A 50 -9.46 -5.71 -7.24
CA LYS A 50 -9.64 -4.70 -8.28
C LYS A 50 -10.47 -3.57 -7.71
N TYR A 51 -10.05 -2.35 -7.94
CA TYR A 51 -10.77 -1.13 -7.62
C TYR A 51 -10.49 -0.10 -8.72
N GLU A 52 -11.34 0.86 -8.87
CA GLU A 52 -11.14 1.97 -9.80
C GLU A 52 -10.25 3.03 -9.16
N ALA A 53 -10.67 3.55 -8.00
CA ALA A 53 -9.85 4.44 -7.20
C ALA A 53 -9.98 4.10 -5.70
N LEU A 54 -8.88 4.34 -4.97
CA LEU A 54 -8.84 4.40 -3.51
C LEU A 54 -8.58 5.84 -3.11
N GLN A 55 -9.38 6.37 -2.21
CA GLN A 55 -9.21 7.70 -1.65
C GLN A 55 -9.16 7.62 -0.13
N SER A 56 -8.27 8.40 0.49
CA SER A 56 -8.13 8.44 1.94
C SER A 56 -7.61 9.80 2.40
N LYS A 57 -7.99 10.21 3.60
CA LYS A 57 -7.19 11.18 4.35
C LYS A 57 -5.89 10.50 4.75
N VAL A 58 -4.79 11.26 4.73
CA VAL A 58 -3.48 10.75 5.09
C VAL A 58 -2.83 11.64 6.14
N LYS A 59 -2.14 11.00 7.08
CA LYS A 59 -1.20 11.64 7.98
C LYS A 59 0.20 11.12 7.65
N LEU A 60 1.08 12.04 7.29
CA LEU A 60 2.50 11.76 7.05
C LEU A 60 3.30 12.16 8.27
N SER A 61 4.31 11.40 8.64
CA SER A 61 5.22 11.72 9.73
C SER A 61 6.67 11.54 9.28
N MET A 62 7.53 12.47 9.69
CA MET A 62 8.98 12.40 9.47
C MET A 62 9.68 13.04 10.67
N GLY A 63 10.41 12.22 11.44
CA GLY A 63 10.97 12.66 12.71
C GLY A 63 9.90 13.16 13.68
N LYS A 64 9.98 14.42 14.08
CA LYS A 64 9.00 15.08 14.96
C LYS A 64 7.88 15.80 14.21
N SER A 65 8.00 15.93 12.91
CA SER A 65 7.03 16.63 12.06
C SER A 65 5.92 15.73 11.62
N SER A 66 4.72 16.28 11.50
CA SER A 66 3.54 15.57 10.99
C SER A 66 2.72 16.51 10.11
N LEU A 67 2.36 16.03 8.93
CA LEU A 67 1.55 16.71 7.95
C LEU A 67 0.28 15.91 7.67
N SER A 68 -0.81 16.59 7.39
CA SER A 68 -2.05 15.96 6.92
C SER A 68 -2.21 16.14 5.43
N GLY A 69 -3.05 15.31 4.80
CA GLY A 69 -3.29 15.43 3.39
C GLY A 69 -4.40 14.51 2.89
N LYS A 70 -4.40 14.29 1.59
CA LYS A 70 -5.26 13.33 0.92
C LYS A 70 -4.42 12.48 -0.02
N LEU A 71 -4.73 11.19 -0.03
CA LEU A 71 -4.18 10.22 -0.97
C LEU A 71 -5.30 9.79 -1.93
N CYS A 72 -4.99 9.71 -3.21
CA CYS A 72 -5.82 9.04 -4.19
C CYS A 72 -4.95 8.14 -5.07
N ILE A 73 -5.39 6.91 -5.30
CA ILE A 73 -4.74 5.94 -6.18
C ILE A 73 -5.79 5.47 -7.17
N GLU A 74 -5.61 5.75 -8.46
CA GLU A 74 -6.35 5.09 -9.53
C GLU A 74 -5.55 3.89 -9.99
N SER A 75 -6.10 2.70 -9.80
CA SER A 75 -5.37 1.43 -9.95
C SER A 75 -4.66 1.30 -11.29
N GLY A 76 -3.34 1.12 -11.23
CA GLY A 76 -2.46 0.97 -12.38
C GLY A 76 -2.36 2.19 -13.31
N LYS A 77 -2.94 3.33 -12.95
CA LYS A 77 -2.99 4.53 -13.78
C LYS A 77 -2.22 5.69 -13.18
N ARG A 78 -2.57 6.07 -11.96
CA ARG A 78 -2.00 7.26 -11.33
C ARG A 78 -2.14 7.26 -9.80
N PHE A 79 -1.31 8.04 -9.18
CA PHE A 79 -1.22 8.28 -7.75
C PHE A 79 -1.17 9.78 -7.50
N CYS A 80 -1.88 10.25 -6.48
CA CYS A 80 -1.82 11.63 -6.06
C CYS A 80 -1.78 11.74 -4.53
N LEU A 81 -0.83 12.49 -4.03
CA LEU A 81 -0.68 12.84 -2.64
C LEU A 81 -0.73 14.36 -2.50
N LEU A 82 -1.80 14.87 -1.92
CA LEU A 82 -1.96 16.26 -1.55
C LEU A 82 -1.49 16.46 -0.10
N VAL A 83 -0.65 17.43 0.14
CA VAL A 83 -0.15 17.77 1.48
C VAL A 83 -0.69 19.14 1.88
N ASN A 84 -1.27 19.21 3.08
CA ASN A 84 -1.88 20.42 3.61
C ASN A 84 -0.98 21.12 4.61
N ALA A 85 -1.06 22.45 4.64
CA ALA A 85 -0.43 23.27 5.68
C ALA A 85 -0.97 22.86 7.05
N PRO A 86 -0.10 22.71 8.06
CA PRO A 86 -0.53 22.52 9.43
C PRO A 86 -1.46 23.66 9.88
N LEU A 87 -2.53 23.36 10.60
CA LEU A 87 -3.53 24.28 11.16
C LEU A 87 -4.40 25.02 10.13
N LEU A 88 -3.92 25.30 8.92
CA LEU A 88 -4.61 26.12 7.93
C LEU A 88 -5.45 25.28 6.94
N GLY A 89 -5.09 24.02 6.76
CA GLY A 89 -5.86 23.05 5.99
C GLY A 89 -5.83 23.21 4.46
N PHE A 90 -5.18 24.25 3.92
CA PHE A 90 -5.02 24.42 2.49
C PHE A 90 -3.82 23.59 1.96
N GLU A 91 -3.88 23.19 0.72
CA GLU A 91 -2.85 22.43 0.03
C GLU A 91 -1.59 23.27 -0.18
N VAL A 92 -0.43 22.79 0.30
CA VAL A 92 0.88 23.46 0.17
C VAL A 92 1.83 22.69 -0.74
N ALA A 93 1.65 21.37 -0.87
CA ALA A 93 2.48 20.57 -1.76
C ALA A 93 1.64 19.45 -2.37
N ARG A 94 2.10 18.94 -3.49
CA ARG A 94 1.46 17.85 -4.22
C ARG A 94 2.49 16.96 -4.89
N VAL A 95 2.23 15.66 -4.87
CA VAL A 95 2.93 14.67 -5.68
C VAL A 95 1.91 13.99 -6.55
N GLU A 96 2.07 14.06 -7.85
CA GLU A 96 1.28 13.30 -8.82
C GLU A 96 2.20 12.38 -9.59
N ALA A 97 1.86 11.11 -9.67
CA ALA A 97 2.58 10.15 -10.49
C ALA A 97 1.61 9.48 -11.46
N THR A 98 2.01 9.41 -12.70
CA THR A 98 1.40 8.62 -13.77
C THR A 98 2.39 7.59 -14.27
N ARG A 99 2.04 6.81 -15.28
CA ARG A 99 3.01 5.88 -15.90
C ARG A 99 4.19 6.62 -16.55
N ASP A 100 3.96 7.83 -17.05
CA ASP A 100 4.92 8.57 -17.87
C ASP A 100 5.68 9.63 -17.08
N SER A 101 5.11 10.13 -15.98
CA SER A 101 5.66 11.28 -15.27
C SER A 101 5.36 11.29 -13.78
N VAL A 102 6.23 11.93 -13.04
CA VAL A 102 6.02 12.36 -11.66
C VAL A 102 6.12 13.87 -11.61
N VAL A 103 5.07 14.52 -11.11
CA VAL A 103 5.03 15.96 -10.90
C VAL A 103 5.10 16.24 -9.41
N LEU A 104 6.11 16.96 -8.99
CA LEU A 104 6.30 17.43 -7.63
C LEU A 104 6.01 18.93 -7.61
N VAL A 105 5.07 19.36 -6.78
CA VAL A 105 4.61 20.75 -6.72
C VAL A 105 4.82 21.30 -5.32
N ASP A 106 5.47 22.44 -5.22
CA ASP A 106 5.46 23.33 -4.08
C ASP A 106 4.56 24.52 -4.41
N LYS A 107 3.40 24.60 -3.75
CA LYS A 107 2.43 25.69 -3.97
C LYS A 107 2.77 26.93 -3.19
N PHE A 108 3.62 26.83 -2.17
CA PHE A 108 4.05 27.96 -1.37
C PHE A 108 5.03 28.84 -2.17
N ASP A 109 6.09 28.22 -2.70
CA ASP A 109 7.08 28.92 -3.53
C ASP A 109 6.71 28.97 -5.02
N LYS A 110 5.55 28.38 -5.37
CA LYS A 110 5.04 28.31 -6.76
C LYS A 110 6.07 27.73 -7.73
N VAL A 111 6.65 26.61 -7.34
CA VAL A 111 7.58 25.85 -8.19
C VAL A 111 7.10 24.43 -8.39
N TYR A 112 7.50 23.82 -9.50
CA TYR A 112 7.24 22.40 -9.75
C TYR A 112 8.40 21.76 -10.52
N SER A 113 8.55 20.44 -10.29
CA SER A 113 9.50 19.62 -11.04
C SER A 113 8.76 18.46 -11.70
N VAL A 114 9.22 18.07 -12.88
CA VAL A 114 8.68 16.92 -13.64
C VAL A 114 9.81 15.98 -13.95
N LEU A 115 9.64 14.72 -13.59
CA LEU A 115 10.57 13.62 -13.83
C LEU A 115 9.78 12.35 -14.15
N THR A 116 10.43 11.31 -14.58
CA THR A 116 9.82 9.99 -14.76
C THR A 116 9.91 9.16 -13.47
N LEU A 117 9.06 8.14 -13.32
CA LEU A 117 9.20 7.18 -12.21
C LEU A 117 10.54 6.44 -12.29
N GLY A 118 11.03 6.12 -13.50
CA GLY A 118 12.34 5.51 -13.70
C GLY A 118 13.48 6.38 -13.18
N GLU A 119 13.47 7.69 -13.45
CA GLU A 119 14.44 8.64 -12.90
C GLU A 119 14.39 8.72 -11.38
N LEU A 120 13.20 8.61 -10.79
CA LEU A 120 13.00 8.61 -9.35
C LEU A 120 13.50 7.33 -8.70
N THR A 121 13.17 6.17 -9.26
CA THR A 121 13.50 4.86 -8.69
C THR A 121 14.94 4.44 -9.02
N LYS A 122 15.42 4.80 -10.19
CA LYS A 122 16.72 4.36 -10.75
C LYS A 122 16.90 2.83 -10.74
N MET A 123 15.79 2.10 -10.87
CA MET A 123 15.77 0.63 -10.77
C MET A 123 15.30 0.02 -12.09
N GLU A 124 16.21 -0.48 -12.91
CA GLU A 124 15.91 -1.22 -14.15
C GLU A 124 14.88 -2.34 -13.96
N ALA A 125 14.89 -2.96 -12.78
CA ALA A 125 13.99 -4.06 -12.46
C ALA A 125 12.50 -3.68 -12.36
N LEU A 126 12.20 -2.39 -12.25
CA LEU A 126 10.83 -1.87 -12.21
C LEU A 126 10.39 -1.32 -13.57
N GLU A 127 11.29 -1.29 -14.57
CA GLU A 127 11.01 -0.68 -15.87
C GLU A 127 9.70 -1.20 -16.47
N GLY A 128 8.78 -0.27 -16.75
CA GLY A 128 7.43 -0.55 -17.23
C GLY A 128 6.44 -1.06 -16.17
N HIS A 129 6.87 -1.25 -14.91
CA HIS A 129 6.04 -1.71 -13.78
C HIS A 129 6.16 -0.82 -12.54
N GLU A 130 6.72 0.38 -12.68
CA GLU A 130 6.99 1.29 -11.56
C GLU A 130 5.69 1.70 -10.85
N MET A 131 4.63 1.95 -11.60
CA MET A 131 3.33 2.33 -11.02
C MET A 131 2.72 1.17 -10.23
N GLU A 132 2.75 -0.04 -10.76
CA GLU A 132 2.27 -1.24 -10.08
C GLU A 132 3.10 -1.56 -8.83
N ALA A 133 4.40 -1.32 -8.86
CA ALA A 133 5.28 -1.47 -7.70
C ALA A 133 4.98 -0.42 -6.63
N LEU A 134 4.79 0.84 -7.00
CA LEU A 134 4.39 1.92 -6.10
C LEU A 134 3.05 1.60 -5.43
N GLU A 135 2.04 1.22 -6.22
CA GLU A 135 0.73 0.82 -5.72
C GLU A 135 0.82 -0.37 -4.75
N ALA A 136 1.64 -1.38 -5.10
CA ALA A 136 1.83 -2.55 -4.25
C ALA A 136 2.47 -2.19 -2.91
N LEU A 137 3.47 -1.32 -2.90
CA LEU A 137 4.10 -0.83 -1.67
C LEU A 137 3.12 -0.04 -0.81
N MET A 138 2.35 0.87 -1.41
CA MET A 138 1.38 1.71 -0.70
C MET A 138 0.18 0.94 -0.13
N LEU A 139 -0.11 -0.25 -0.63
CA LEU A 139 -1.29 -1.03 -0.23
C LEU A 139 -0.93 -2.35 0.46
N GLY A 140 0.33 -2.58 0.80
CA GLY A 140 0.78 -3.82 1.42
C GLY A 140 0.52 -5.04 0.54
N ARG A 141 0.87 -4.96 -0.75
CA ARG A 141 0.71 -6.04 -1.72
C ARG A 141 2.06 -6.59 -2.16
N ILE A 142 2.06 -7.83 -2.64
CA ILE A 142 3.26 -8.43 -3.24
C ILE A 142 3.27 -8.11 -4.73
N PHE A 143 4.38 -7.61 -5.24
CA PHE A 143 4.64 -7.50 -6.66
C PHE A 143 5.87 -8.32 -7.05
N ILE A 144 5.93 -8.75 -8.29
CA ILE A 144 7.07 -9.50 -8.84
C ILE A 144 7.71 -8.64 -9.93
N PRO A 145 8.99 -8.26 -9.80
CA PRO A 145 9.69 -7.48 -10.81
C PRO A 145 9.58 -8.11 -12.21
N GLY A 146 9.29 -7.28 -13.21
CA GLY A 146 9.06 -7.70 -14.59
C GLY A 146 7.72 -8.41 -14.85
N LYS A 147 6.85 -8.56 -13.82
CA LYS A 147 5.52 -9.18 -13.96
C LYS A 147 4.39 -8.34 -13.38
N GLY A 148 4.71 -7.36 -12.53
CA GLY A 148 3.73 -6.56 -11.83
C GLY A 148 3.17 -7.24 -10.58
N GLN A 149 1.88 -7.04 -10.30
CA GLN A 149 1.23 -7.56 -9.09
C GLN A 149 1.20 -9.09 -9.06
N ALA A 150 1.64 -9.69 -7.94
CA ALA A 150 1.73 -11.13 -7.79
C ALA A 150 0.36 -11.83 -7.89
N THR A 151 0.38 -13.02 -8.46
CA THR A 151 -0.73 -13.97 -8.53
C THR A 151 -0.37 -15.26 -7.79
N SER A 152 -1.34 -16.15 -7.54
CA SER A 152 -1.08 -17.45 -6.91
C SER A 152 -0.07 -18.33 -7.66
N LYS A 153 0.13 -18.09 -8.97
CA LYS A 153 1.10 -18.79 -9.80
C LYS A 153 2.54 -18.38 -9.53
N ASP A 154 2.74 -17.20 -8.94
CA ASP A 154 4.06 -16.62 -8.69
C ASP A 154 4.70 -17.13 -7.40
N TYR A 155 4.05 -18.02 -6.65
CA TYR A 155 4.61 -18.64 -5.45
C TYR A 155 6.01 -19.24 -5.71
N ALA A 156 6.19 -19.95 -6.80
CA ALA A 156 7.44 -20.59 -7.19
C ALA A 156 8.55 -19.60 -7.65
N THR A 157 8.22 -18.33 -7.84
CA THR A 157 9.19 -17.28 -8.19
C THR A 157 10.00 -16.82 -6.95
N LEU A 158 9.51 -17.14 -5.75
CA LEU A 158 10.11 -16.78 -4.48
C LEU A 158 10.74 -18.01 -3.82
N THR A 159 11.88 -17.81 -3.15
CA THR A 159 12.44 -18.81 -2.24
C THR A 159 11.86 -18.61 -0.86
N TRP A 160 11.32 -19.66 -0.24
CA TRP A 160 10.56 -19.60 0.97
C TRP A 160 11.30 -20.15 2.18
N ASN A 161 11.08 -19.52 3.34
CA ASN A 161 11.51 -19.99 4.65
C ASN A 161 10.41 -19.67 5.67
N THR A 162 10.14 -20.60 6.59
CA THR A 162 9.18 -20.39 7.67
C THR A 162 9.87 -20.55 9.02
N SER A 163 9.73 -19.54 9.85
CA SER A 163 10.03 -19.59 11.28
C SER A 163 8.74 -19.94 12.02
N ALA A 164 8.65 -21.19 12.47
CA ALA A 164 7.50 -21.66 13.24
C ALA A 164 7.54 -21.11 14.68
N SER A 165 6.37 -20.83 15.23
CA SER A 165 6.17 -20.46 16.63
C SER A 165 5.18 -21.43 17.29
N SER A 166 5.28 -21.62 18.60
CA SER A 166 4.26 -22.34 19.38
C SER A 166 2.88 -21.69 19.29
N ASP A 167 2.84 -20.37 19.07
CA ASP A 167 1.64 -19.63 18.71
C ASP A 167 1.59 -19.50 17.17
N PRO A 168 0.68 -20.18 16.47
CA PRO A 168 0.60 -20.14 15.01
C PRO A 168 0.46 -18.73 14.45
N ALA A 169 -0.21 -17.81 15.16
CA ALA A 169 -0.38 -16.42 14.72
C ALA A 169 0.96 -15.65 14.68
N LYS A 170 1.94 -16.07 15.48
CA LYS A 170 3.29 -15.49 15.53
C LYS A 170 4.29 -16.17 14.60
N SER A 171 3.90 -17.24 13.94
CA SER A 171 4.73 -17.86 12.89
C SER A 171 4.91 -16.92 11.73
N ILE A 172 6.09 -16.95 11.11
CA ILE A 172 6.46 -16.04 10.02
C ILE A 172 6.89 -16.85 8.80
N SER A 173 6.35 -16.50 7.63
CA SER A 173 6.85 -16.97 6.35
C SER A 173 7.55 -15.82 5.62
N THR A 174 8.74 -16.10 5.12
CA THR A 174 9.56 -15.15 4.39
C THR A 174 9.78 -15.65 2.97
N GLY A 175 9.31 -14.86 1.99
CA GLY A 175 9.52 -15.11 0.57
C GLY A 175 10.59 -14.15 0.01
N VAL A 176 11.59 -14.69 -0.65
CA VAL A 176 12.72 -13.92 -1.18
C VAL A 176 12.72 -14.01 -2.71
N TYR A 177 12.65 -12.85 -3.35
CA TYR A 177 12.94 -12.68 -4.77
C TYR A 177 14.39 -12.24 -4.93
N LYS A 178 15.19 -13.03 -5.66
CA LYS A 178 16.59 -12.70 -6.00
C LYS A 178 16.65 -12.04 -7.36
N GLY A 179 16.91 -10.73 -7.37
CA GLY A 179 17.20 -9.98 -8.57
C GLY A 179 18.69 -9.98 -8.90
N LYS A 180 19.07 -9.41 -10.03
CA LYS A 180 20.48 -9.30 -10.46
C LYS A 180 21.31 -8.40 -9.52
N ASN A 181 20.75 -7.27 -9.11
CA ASN A 181 21.44 -6.24 -8.33
C ASN A 181 20.74 -5.91 -7.00
N TYR A 182 19.71 -6.66 -6.63
CA TYR A 182 18.91 -6.40 -5.43
C TYR A 182 18.16 -7.67 -5.01
N ASP A 183 17.78 -7.68 -3.74
CA ASP A 183 16.86 -8.66 -3.16
C ASP A 183 15.58 -7.97 -2.72
N LEU A 184 14.42 -8.60 -2.98
CA LEU A 184 13.15 -8.26 -2.38
C LEU A 184 12.75 -9.35 -1.40
N VAL A 185 12.37 -8.94 -0.19
CA VAL A 185 11.96 -9.86 0.87
C VAL A 185 10.57 -9.48 1.36
N TYR A 186 9.66 -10.44 1.34
CA TYR A 186 8.28 -10.32 1.80
C TYR A 186 8.12 -11.13 3.08
N THR A 187 7.68 -10.49 4.16
CA THR A 187 7.45 -11.13 5.47
C THR A 187 5.96 -11.20 5.73
N ILE A 188 5.43 -12.40 5.89
CA ILE A 188 4.00 -12.68 6.07
C ILE A 188 3.81 -13.34 7.44
N ASN A 189 2.85 -12.84 8.23
CA ASN A 189 2.54 -13.42 9.53
C ASN A 189 1.66 -14.69 9.42
N GLY A 190 1.45 -15.37 10.54
CA GLY A 190 0.63 -16.58 10.61
C GLY A 190 -0.85 -16.38 10.29
N GLN A 191 -1.31 -15.13 10.20
CA GLN A 191 -2.66 -14.75 9.80
C GLN A 191 -2.78 -14.46 8.29
N GLY A 192 -1.69 -14.64 7.52
CA GLY A 192 -1.67 -14.37 6.08
C GLY A 192 -1.70 -12.89 5.73
N GLN A 193 -1.12 -12.02 6.58
CA GLN A 193 -0.98 -10.59 6.32
C GLN A 193 0.48 -10.27 5.99
N LEU A 194 0.70 -9.47 4.96
CA LEU A 194 2.03 -8.94 4.63
C LEU A 194 2.42 -7.91 5.68
N MET A 195 3.44 -8.24 6.49
CA MET A 195 3.93 -7.38 7.57
C MET A 195 5.06 -6.46 7.11
N GLN A 196 5.83 -6.90 6.12
CA GLN A 196 6.98 -6.15 5.66
C GLN A 196 7.33 -6.50 4.21
N THR A 197 7.69 -5.48 3.45
CA THR A 197 8.45 -5.60 2.20
C THR A 197 9.79 -4.91 2.40
N SER A 198 10.89 -5.58 2.10
CA SER A 198 12.20 -4.96 2.13
C SER A 198 12.95 -5.17 0.82
N LEU A 199 13.62 -4.12 0.38
CA LEU A 199 14.52 -4.10 -0.76
C LEU A 199 15.92 -3.86 -0.24
N THR A 200 16.87 -4.66 -0.71
CA THR A 200 18.30 -4.47 -0.40
C THR A 200 19.08 -4.55 -1.71
N THR A 201 19.85 -3.54 -2.03
CA THR A 201 20.69 -3.49 -3.22
C THR A 201 22.11 -4.00 -2.92
N ASN A 202 22.83 -4.46 -3.95
CA ASN A 202 24.21 -4.97 -3.80
C ASN A 202 25.19 -3.92 -3.29
N ASP A 203 24.92 -2.62 -3.50
CA ASP A 203 25.70 -1.50 -2.97
C ASP A 203 25.33 -1.12 -1.51
N GLY A 204 24.48 -1.93 -0.86
CA GLY A 204 24.15 -1.80 0.56
C GLY A 204 23.05 -0.81 0.90
N LYS A 205 22.39 -0.21 -0.09
CA LYS A 205 21.17 0.58 0.17
C LYS A 205 20.03 -0.35 0.58
N LYS A 206 19.18 0.10 1.49
CA LYS A 206 18.05 -0.66 1.98
C LYS A 206 16.80 0.21 2.09
N ALA A 207 15.67 -0.34 1.70
CA ALA A 207 14.37 0.28 1.95
C ALA A 207 13.42 -0.77 2.54
N ILE A 208 12.73 -0.41 3.60
CA ILE A 208 11.81 -1.28 4.34
C ILE A 208 10.47 -0.58 4.43
N TRP A 209 9.40 -1.24 4.03
CA TRP A 209 8.01 -0.89 4.30
C TRP A 209 7.48 -1.88 5.33
N GLN A 210 7.06 -1.37 6.48
CA GLN A 210 6.42 -2.13 7.54
C GLN A 210 4.95 -1.77 7.58
N TYR A 211 4.10 -2.77 7.46
CA TYR A 211 2.65 -2.62 7.45
C TYR A 211 2.10 -2.94 8.84
N ALA A 212 1.32 -2.01 9.37
CA ALA A 212 0.63 -2.17 10.64
C ALA A 212 -0.81 -1.69 10.49
N THR A 213 -1.68 -2.10 11.41
CA THR A 213 -3.09 -1.72 11.41
C THR A 213 -3.77 -2.02 10.06
N PHE A 214 -4.55 -3.07 10.05
CA PHE A 214 -5.29 -3.48 8.85
C PHE A 214 -6.77 -3.21 9.09
N GLU A 215 -7.40 -2.49 8.15
CA GLU A 215 -8.84 -2.26 8.15
C GLU A 215 -9.53 -3.08 7.06
N ASN A 216 -10.72 -3.58 7.37
CA ASN A 216 -11.53 -4.29 6.40
C ASN A 216 -12.43 -3.31 5.64
N ILE A 217 -12.17 -3.14 4.35
CA ILE A 217 -12.92 -2.28 3.45
C ILE A 217 -13.43 -3.17 2.32
N ASP A 218 -14.74 -3.24 2.16
CA ASP A 218 -15.39 -4.11 1.17
C ASP A 218 -14.87 -5.56 1.18
N LYS A 219 -14.74 -6.13 2.39
CA LYS A 219 -14.22 -7.49 2.62
C LYS A 219 -12.75 -7.70 2.26
N LYS A 220 -11.98 -6.62 2.11
CA LYS A 220 -10.54 -6.65 1.84
C LYS A 220 -9.77 -5.98 2.97
N ASN A 221 -8.69 -6.62 3.40
CA ASN A 221 -7.82 -6.04 4.40
C ASN A 221 -6.82 -5.10 3.73
N ILE A 222 -6.89 -3.84 4.09
CA ILE A 222 -6.00 -2.78 3.59
C ILE A 222 -5.10 -2.39 4.75
N ALA A 223 -3.79 -2.34 4.53
CA ALA A 223 -2.87 -1.74 5.48
C ALA A 223 -3.14 -0.24 5.58
N THR A 224 -3.43 0.26 6.77
CA THR A 224 -3.74 1.67 7.00
C THR A 224 -2.67 2.42 7.78
N ALA A 225 -1.64 1.72 8.24
CA ALA A 225 -0.47 2.35 8.83
C ALA A 225 0.81 1.71 8.27
N GLU A 226 1.73 2.56 7.86
CA GLU A 226 3.00 2.16 7.29
C GLU A 226 4.15 2.93 7.92
N ASN A 227 5.26 2.24 8.17
CA ASN A 227 6.55 2.83 8.49
C ASN A 227 7.53 2.52 7.37
N ILE A 228 8.16 3.56 6.85
CA ILE A 228 9.15 3.47 5.79
C ILE A 228 10.50 3.81 6.38
N ILE A 229 11.47 2.93 6.20
CA ILE A 229 12.85 3.10 6.65
C ILE A 229 13.73 2.97 5.42
N ALA A 230 14.41 4.03 5.06
CA ALA A 230 15.39 4.04 3.95
C ALA A 230 16.79 4.24 4.51
N THR A 231 17.72 3.39 4.12
CA THR A 231 19.13 3.46 4.50
C THR A 231 19.98 3.60 3.24
N ASN A 232 20.81 4.64 3.18
CA ASN A 232 21.73 4.84 2.06
C ASN A 232 23.01 3.98 2.22
N ALA A 233 23.91 4.03 1.23
CA ALA A 233 25.17 3.31 1.27
C ALA A 233 26.06 3.70 2.47
N ASP A 234 26.00 4.96 2.95
CA ASP A 234 26.71 5.46 4.13
C ASP A 234 26.04 5.08 5.46
N LYS A 235 25.03 4.20 5.43
CA LYS A 235 24.23 3.76 6.59
C LYS A 235 23.46 4.89 7.28
N LYS A 236 23.26 6.03 6.62
CA LYS A 236 22.35 7.07 7.11
C LYS A 236 20.91 6.63 6.88
N GLU A 237 20.11 6.76 7.92
CA GLU A 237 18.73 6.28 7.94
C GLU A 237 17.74 7.45 7.90
N LEU A 238 16.76 7.34 7.02
CA LEU A 238 15.57 8.18 6.98
C LEU A 238 14.37 7.35 7.40
N ARG A 239 13.54 7.89 8.30
CA ARG A 239 12.28 7.27 8.73
C ARG A 239 11.10 8.15 8.40
N ALA A 240 10.10 7.57 7.78
CA ALA A 240 8.83 8.22 7.50
C ALA A 240 7.69 7.28 7.91
N GLY A 241 6.56 7.86 8.27
CA GLY A 241 5.34 7.10 8.54
C GLY A 241 4.18 7.65 7.72
N MET A 242 3.26 6.78 7.36
CA MET A 242 2.00 7.14 6.72
C MET A 242 0.85 6.43 7.42
N THR A 243 -0.22 7.16 7.68
CA THR A 243 -1.46 6.58 8.21
C THR A 243 -2.62 7.02 7.35
N LEU A 244 -3.37 6.06 6.84
CA LEU A 244 -4.61 6.28 6.11
C LEU A 244 -5.78 6.34 7.11
N THR A 245 -6.71 7.25 6.86
CA THR A 245 -7.90 7.42 7.71
C THR A 245 -9.13 7.49 6.84
N ASN A 246 -10.12 6.67 7.16
CA ASN A 246 -11.35 6.54 6.39
C ASN A 246 -11.10 6.26 4.90
N PRO A 247 -10.31 5.24 4.54
CA PRO A 247 -10.13 4.88 3.15
C PRO A 247 -11.45 4.42 2.53
N THR A 248 -11.70 4.86 1.31
CA THR A 248 -12.89 4.52 0.52
C THR A 248 -12.50 4.05 -0.86
N LEU A 249 -13.27 3.12 -1.40
CA LEU A 249 -13.14 2.65 -2.78
C LEU A 249 -14.27 3.25 -3.62
N GLY A 250 -13.99 3.59 -4.87
CA GLY A 250 -14.97 4.18 -5.78
C GLY A 250 -14.32 4.87 -6.95
N GLU A 251 -15.01 5.87 -7.50
CA GLU A 251 -14.51 6.71 -8.59
C GLU A 251 -13.55 7.78 -8.06
N SER A 252 -12.59 8.17 -8.91
CA SER A 252 -11.69 9.27 -8.60
C SER A 252 -12.38 10.61 -8.78
N THR A 253 -12.14 11.50 -7.81
CA THR A 253 -12.68 12.87 -7.82
C THR A 253 -11.60 13.94 -7.92
N TRP A 254 -10.33 13.54 -8.03
CA TRP A 254 -9.27 14.54 -8.11
C TRP A 254 -9.08 15.10 -9.52
N ARG A 255 -8.46 16.29 -9.57
CA ARG A 255 -8.04 16.93 -10.81
C ARG A 255 -6.53 17.01 -10.87
N ASP A 256 -5.97 16.83 -12.05
CA ASP A 256 -4.54 16.97 -12.30
C ASP A 256 -4.07 18.39 -12.00
N PHE A 257 -2.80 18.50 -11.63
CA PHE A 257 -2.17 19.82 -11.47
C PHE A 257 -1.85 20.40 -12.84
N GLU A 258 -2.39 21.57 -13.10
CA GLU A 258 -2.10 22.37 -14.28
C GLU A 258 -1.36 23.64 -13.84
N PRO A 259 -0.04 23.75 -14.11
CA PRO A 259 0.71 24.97 -13.77
C PRO A 259 0.23 26.14 -14.65
N ASN A 260 -0.05 27.27 -14.01
CA ASN A 260 -0.29 28.54 -14.70
C ASN A 260 1.00 29.38 -14.73
N ASP A 261 0.95 30.56 -15.36
CA ASP A 261 2.10 31.46 -15.54
C ASP A 261 2.78 31.90 -14.24
N SER A 262 2.13 31.71 -13.08
CA SER A 262 2.74 32.04 -11.78
C SER A 262 3.69 30.96 -11.26
N TYR A 263 3.68 29.75 -11.88
CA TYR A 263 4.55 28.65 -11.47
C TYR A 263 5.80 28.59 -12.33
N ARG A 264 6.94 28.36 -11.69
CA ARG A 264 8.24 28.15 -12.33
C ARG A 264 8.62 26.67 -12.30
N ARG A 265 8.98 26.12 -13.44
CA ARG A 265 9.56 24.77 -13.51
C ARG A 265 11.01 24.81 -13.02
N VAL A 266 11.39 23.86 -12.18
CA VAL A 266 12.73 23.71 -11.58
C VAL A 266 13.24 22.29 -11.71
N THR A 267 14.54 22.06 -11.53
CA THR A 267 15.09 20.72 -11.44
C THR A 267 14.75 20.07 -10.10
N ILE A 268 14.91 18.75 -9.98
CA ILE A 268 14.67 18.06 -8.70
C ILE A 268 15.68 18.47 -7.63
N GLU A 269 16.91 18.77 -8.02
CA GLU A 269 17.96 19.26 -7.14
C GLU A 269 17.59 20.64 -6.57
N GLU A 270 17.16 21.57 -7.44
CA GLU A 270 16.71 22.91 -7.04
C GLU A 270 15.50 22.83 -6.11
N LEU A 271 14.51 21.99 -6.43
CA LEU A 271 13.36 21.74 -5.56
C LEU A 271 13.82 21.22 -4.18
N GLY A 272 14.76 20.29 -4.16
CA GLY A 272 15.31 19.75 -2.93
C GLY A 272 15.99 20.82 -2.07
N GLU A 273 16.70 21.77 -2.64
CA GLU A 273 17.31 22.88 -1.91
C GLU A 273 16.26 23.86 -1.34
N ILE A 274 15.18 24.13 -2.08
CA ILE A 274 14.05 24.93 -1.61
C ILE A 274 13.43 24.27 -0.37
N LEU A 275 13.10 22.97 -0.46
CA LEU A 275 12.48 22.24 0.65
C LEU A 275 13.37 22.14 1.89
N LYS A 276 14.69 22.03 1.76
CA LYS A 276 15.63 22.05 2.88
C LYS A 276 15.60 23.38 3.64
N LYS A 277 15.46 24.51 2.94
CA LYS A 277 15.38 25.83 3.57
C LYS A 277 14.13 26.01 4.42
N MET A 278 13.05 25.30 4.10
CA MET A 278 11.79 25.35 4.87
C MET A 278 11.83 24.49 6.14
N THR A 279 12.77 23.53 6.24
CA THR A 279 12.88 22.61 7.37
C THR A 279 13.93 23.00 8.42
N ASN A 280 14.74 24.02 8.14
CA ASN A 280 15.71 24.63 9.06
C ASN A 280 15.16 25.92 9.67
#